data_7a64c16f43435b7cb5fee8de67f08b86
#
_entry.id   7a64c16f43435b7cb5fee8de67f08b86
#
_cell.length_a   1.000
_cell.length_b   1.000
_cell.length_c   1.000
_cell.angle_alpha   90.00
_cell.angle_beta   90.00
_cell.angle_gamma   90.00
#
_symmetry.space_group_name_H-M   'P 1'
#
loop_
_entity.id
_entity.type
_entity.pdbx_description
1 polymer ?
#
loop_
_entity_poly.entity_id
_entity_poly.type
_entity_poly.pdbx_seq_one_letter_code
_entity_poly.pdbx_strand_id
1 'polypeptide(L)'
;HTNPPVVAEPKWDSPQTKEMFYRVCGNCHSNTTTWPWYSSIAPVSWLISHDVDEGREHFNVSMWGAQKVNKGHDAAEELREGEMPPWFYVIGHPEAKLPDSEKAQFIQGLTATFGGGK
;
A
#
# COMPACT_ATOMS: atom_id res chain seq x y z
N HIS A 1 -1.42 13.00 11.31
CA HIS A 1 -0.43 11.91 11.29
C HIS A 1 -0.82 10.85 12.32
N THR A 2 -1.88 10.09 12.03
CA THR A 2 -2.36 9.10 12.98
C THR A 2 -2.21 7.70 12.43
N ASN A 3 -2.05 6.75 13.36
CA ASN A 3 -2.05 5.32 13.06
C ASN A 3 -3.11 4.66 13.92
N PRO A 4 -4.36 4.56 13.41
CA PRO A 4 -5.41 3.87 14.14
C PRO A 4 -5.03 2.40 14.39
N PRO A 5 -5.65 1.73 15.36
CA PRO A 5 -5.31 0.33 15.61
C PRO A 5 -5.65 -0.57 14.43
N VAL A 6 -4.90 -1.65 14.28
CA VAL A 6 -5.17 -2.69 13.30
C VAL A 6 -6.39 -3.47 13.78
N VAL A 7 -7.41 -3.56 12.93
CA VAL A 7 -8.64 -4.29 13.25
C VAL A 7 -8.59 -5.72 12.72
N ALA A 8 -8.24 -5.88 11.44
CA ALA A 8 -8.15 -7.19 10.82
C ALA A 8 -7.28 -7.07 9.57
N GLU A 9 -6.53 -8.12 9.25
CA GLU A 9 -5.70 -8.19 8.05
C GLU A 9 -6.27 -9.21 7.07
N PRO A 10 -5.95 -9.09 5.77
CA PRO A 10 -6.31 -10.12 4.81
C PRO A 10 -5.53 -11.40 5.08
N LYS A 11 -6.00 -12.49 4.50
CA LYS A 11 -5.29 -13.76 4.58
C LYS A 11 -4.21 -13.77 3.49
N TRP A 12 -3.00 -13.41 3.87
CA TRP A 12 -1.87 -13.34 2.94
C TRP A 12 -1.56 -14.70 2.38
N ASP A 13 -1.24 -14.76 1.07
CA ASP A 13 -0.88 -16.03 0.44
C ASP A 13 0.47 -16.55 0.93
N SER A 14 1.37 -15.63 1.34
CA SER A 14 2.69 -15.99 1.85
C SER A 14 3.28 -14.86 2.68
N PRO A 15 4.25 -15.14 3.57
CA PRO A 15 4.96 -14.10 4.30
C PRO A 15 5.71 -13.13 3.39
N GLN A 16 6.18 -13.61 2.22
CA GLN A 16 6.89 -12.77 1.26
C GLN A 16 5.97 -11.72 0.67
N THR A 17 4.74 -12.08 0.34
CA THR A 17 3.75 -11.12 -0.17
C THR A 17 3.44 -10.07 0.88
N LYS A 18 3.27 -10.48 2.13
CA LYS A 18 3.01 -9.55 3.22
C LYS A 18 4.16 -8.55 3.37
N GLU A 19 5.40 -9.04 3.38
CA GLU A 19 6.58 -8.17 3.52
C GLU A 19 6.66 -7.17 2.37
N MET A 20 6.50 -7.64 1.14
CA MET A 20 6.55 -6.76 -0.03
C MET A 20 5.41 -5.74 -0.01
N PHE A 21 4.22 -6.15 0.42
CA PHE A 21 3.09 -5.23 0.50
C PHE A 21 3.38 -4.07 1.46
N TYR A 22 3.84 -4.38 2.69
CA TYR A 22 4.11 -3.34 3.66
C TYR A 22 5.26 -2.44 3.23
N ARG A 23 6.27 -2.99 2.55
CA ARG A 23 7.40 -2.22 2.05
C ARG A 23 7.00 -1.25 0.93
N VAL A 24 6.12 -1.69 0.03
CA VAL A 24 5.77 -0.93 -1.19
C VAL A 24 4.50 -0.12 -1.01
N CYS A 25 3.49 -0.67 -0.34
CA CYS A 25 2.13 -0.14 -0.32
C CYS A 25 1.67 0.24 1.08
N GLY A 26 2.31 -0.27 2.12
CA GLY A 26 1.79 -0.22 3.48
C GLY A 26 1.63 1.18 4.06
N ASN A 27 2.47 2.12 3.65
CA ASN A 27 2.37 3.47 4.21
C ASN A 27 1.05 4.16 3.86
N CYS A 28 0.49 3.88 2.70
CA CYS A 28 -0.79 4.49 2.29
C CYS A 28 -1.98 3.56 2.48
N HIS A 29 -1.76 2.25 2.47
CA HIS A 29 -2.84 1.26 2.48
C HIS A 29 -2.91 0.43 3.75
N SER A 30 -2.45 0.97 4.87
CA SER A 30 -2.57 0.34 6.17
C SER A 30 -2.63 1.41 7.27
N ASN A 31 -2.91 0.94 8.50
CA ASN A 31 -2.86 1.82 9.67
C ASN A 31 -1.48 1.87 10.32
N THR A 32 -0.46 1.26 9.69
CA THR A 32 0.89 1.19 10.25
C THR A 32 1.88 2.02 9.45
N THR A 33 1.50 3.22 9.08
CA THR A 33 2.32 4.16 8.33
C THR A 33 3.58 4.53 9.12
N THR A 34 4.75 4.44 8.48
CA THR A 34 5.97 5.03 9.02
C THR A 34 6.04 6.47 8.52
N TRP A 35 5.71 7.40 9.39
CA TRP A 35 5.66 8.81 9.02
C TRP A 35 7.09 9.36 8.90
N PRO A 36 7.52 9.80 7.70
CA PRO A 36 8.87 10.35 7.55
C PRO A 36 8.99 11.71 8.23
N TRP A 37 10.23 12.13 8.51
CA TRP A 37 10.48 13.42 9.18
C TRP A 37 9.89 14.61 8.42
N TYR A 38 9.92 14.57 7.09
CA TYR A 38 9.42 15.67 6.27
C TYR A 38 7.89 15.72 6.24
N SER A 39 7.22 14.71 6.78
CA SER A 39 5.75 14.72 6.85
C SER A 39 5.20 15.77 7.80
N SER A 40 6.06 16.39 8.59
CA SER A 40 5.67 17.50 9.49
C SER A 40 5.98 18.88 8.90
N ILE A 41 6.48 18.96 7.67
CA ILE A 41 6.87 20.23 7.04
C ILE A 41 5.85 20.60 5.97
N ALA A 42 5.14 21.72 6.17
CA ALA A 42 4.18 22.22 5.18
C ALA A 42 4.94 22.80 3.97
N PRO A 43 4.43 22.68 2.74
CA PRO A 43 3.15 22.06 2.36
C PRO A 43 3.23 20.55 2.17
N VAL A 44 4.41 19.95 2.33
CA VAL A 44 4.64 18.52 2.12
C VAL A 44 3.78 17.70 3.08
N SER A 45 3.62 18.15 4.33
CA SER A 45 2.80 17.48 5.33
C SER A 45 1.35 17.32 4.85
N TRP A 46 0.82 18.32 4.17
CA TRP A 46 -0.56 18.27 3.66
C TRP A 46 -0.70 17.23 2.55
N LEU A 47 0.27 17.19 1.64
CA LEU A 47 0.25 16.24 0.53
C LEU A 47 0.35 14.80 1.04
N ILE A 48 1.27 14.54 1.95
CA ILE A 48 1.47 13.20 2.49
C ILE A 48 0.25 12.73 3.27
N SER A 49 -0.30 13.60 4.11
CA SER A 49 -1.50 13.28 4.88
C SER A 49 -2.68 12.96 3.96
N HIS A 50 -2.83 13.74 2.89
CA HIS A 50 -3.87 13.52 1.88
C HIS A 50 -3.68 12.17 1.19
N ASP A 51 -2.45 11.84 0.79
CA ASP A 51 -2.16 10.59 0.10
C ASP A 51 -2.43 9.38 0.99
N VAL A 52 -2.07 9.45 2.27
CA VAL A 52 -2.34 8.37 3.23
C VAL A 52 -3.84 8.22 3.44
N ASP A 53 -4.55 9.33 3.62
CA ASP A 53 -6.00 9.29 3.83
C ASP A 53 -6.71 8.69 2.61
N GLU A 54 -6.33 9.10 1.41
CA GLU A 54 -6.92 8.54 0.18
C GLU A 54 -6.57 7.07 0.00
N GLY A 55 -5.33 6.71 0.27
CA GLY A 55 -4.91 5.32 0.17
C GLY A 55 -5.71 4.42 1.09
N ARG A 56 -5.85 4.83 2.34
CA ARG A 56 -6.64 4.09 3.33
C ARG A 56 -8.11 4.00 2.94
N GLU A 57 -8.64 5.04 2.27
CA GLU A 57 -10.02 5.05 1.82
C GLU A 57 -10.28 4.03 0.71
N HIS A 58 -9.34 3.89 -0.23
CA HIS A 58 -9.47 2.94 -1.33
C HIS A 58 -9.42 1.50 -0.82
N PHE A 59 -8.43 1.17 -0.03
CA PHE A 59 -8.41 -0.05 0.75
C PHE A 59 -7.32 0.04 1.82
N ASN A 60 -7.53 -0.66 2.92
CA ASN A 60 -6.66 -0.60 4.08
C ASN A 60 -6.55 -2.00 4.66
N VAL A 61 -5.36 -2.60 4.56
CA VAL A 61 -5.16 -3.99 5.01
C VAL A 61 -5.33 -4.16 6.52
N SER A 62 -5.23 -3.08 7.28
CA SER A 62 -5.44 -3.11 8.72
C SER A 62 -6.93 -3.10 9.10
N MET A 63 -7.81 -2.82 8.13
CA MET A 63 -9.25 -2.77 8.32
C MET A 63 -9.96 -3.78 7.40
N TRP A 64 -9.30 -4.87 7.10
CA TRP A 64 -9.79 -5.84 6.12
C TRP A 64 -11.13 -6.44 6.56
N GLY A 65 -12.11 -6.33 5.69
CA GLY A 65 -13.46 -6.81 5.99
C GLY A 65 -14.31 -5.86 6.83
N ALA A 66 -13.73 -4.82 7.42
CA ALA A 66 -14.43 -3.86 8.25
C ALA A 66 -14.69 -2.53 7.52
N GLN A 67 -14.11 -2.36 6.35
CA GLN A 67 -14.17 -1.14 5.56
C GLN A 67 -15.26 -1.26 4.50
N LYS A 68 -16.04 -0.19 4.32
CA LYS A 68 -17.14 -0.18 3.36
C LYS A 68 -16.66 -0.32 1.93
N VAL A 69 -15.62 0.45 1.57
CA VAL A 69 -15.02 0.41 0.23
C VAL A 69 -13.70 -0.32 0.35
N ASN A 70 -13.47 -1.30 -0.53
CA ASN A 70 -12.23 -2.06 -0.54
C ASN A 70 -11.90 -2.41 -1.98
N LYS A 71 -10.90 -1.72 -2.53
CA LYS A 71 -10.45 -1.92 -3.91
C LYS A 71 -9.15 -2.71 -3.98
N GLY A 72 -8.87 -3.53 -2.96
CA GLY A 72 -7.68 -4.35 -2.91
C GLY A 72 -7.52 -5.27 -4.12
N HIS A 73 -8.65 -5.70 -4.72
CA HIS A 73 -8.62 -6.53 -5.93
C HIS A 73 -8.00 -5.84 -7.15
N ASP A 74 -7.85 -4.53 -7.11
CA ASP A 74 -7.17 -3.78 -8.18
C ASP A 74 -5.66 -3.65 -7.97
N ALA A 75 -5.15 -4.07 -6.82
CA ALA A 75 -3.75 -3.81 -6.45
C ALA A 75 -2.75 -4.41 -7.44
N ALA A 76 -2.97 -5.66 -7.87
CA ALA A 76 -2.06 -6.32 -8.81
C ALA A 76 -2.03 -5.60 -10.16
N GLU A 77 -3.18 -5.14 -10.64
CA GLU A 77 -3.27 -4.44 -11.92
C GLU A 77 -2.61 -3.07 -11.84
N GLU A 78 -2.87 -2.33 -10.77
CA GLU A 78 -2.24 -1.01 -10.57
C GLU A 78 -0.72 -1.12 -10.52
N LEU A 79 -0.20 -2.14 -9.87
CA LEU A 79 1.23 -2.39 -9.84
C LEU A 79 1.76 -2.77 -11.22
N ARG A 80 1.04 -3.62 -11.95
CA ARG A 80 1.43 -4.07 -13.28
C ARG A 80 1.52 -2.91 -14.25
N GLU A 81 0.58 -1.96 -14.16
CA GLU A 81 0.51 -0.80 -15.04
C GLU A 81 1.43 0.35 -14.62
N GLY A 82 2.09 0.22 -13.48
CA GLY A 82 2.99 1.26 -12.99
C GLY A 82 2.28 2.45 -12.35
N GLU A 83 0.98 2.33 -12.08
CA GLU A 83 0.21 3.40 -11.44
C GLU A 83 0.48 3.50 -9.95
N MET A 84 0.77 2.36 -9.33
CA MET A 84 1.12 2.31 -7.92
C MET A 84 2.41 1.50 -7.72
N PRO A 85 3.27 1.91 -6.82
CA PRO A 85 3.20 3.15 -6.04
C PRO A 85 3.44 4.38 -6.93
N PRO A 86 2.97 5.58 -6.53
CA PRO A 86 3.19 6.79 -7.33
C PRO A 86 4.69 7.05 -7.53
N TRP A 87 5.06 7.56 -8.71
CA TRP A 87 6.47 7.76 -9.05
C TRP A 87 7.19 8.67 -8.05
N PHE A 88 6.51 9.70 -7.56
CA PHE A 88 7.11 10.64 -6.61
C PHE A 88 7.36 9.98 -5.25
N TYR A 89 6.52 9.02 -4.87
CA TYR A 89 6.72 8.25 -3.65
C TYR A 89 8.00 7.41 -3.76
N VAL A 90 8.19 6.76 -4.90
CA VAL A 90 9.36 5.90 -5.13
C VAL A 90 10.66 6.70 -5.09
N ILE A 91 10.65 7.95 -5.57
CA ILE A 91 11.84 8.81 -5.50
C ILE A 91 12.29 9.01 -4.06
N GLY A 92 11.35 9.27 -3.14
CA GLY A 92 11.65 9.45 -1.74
C GLY A 92 11.80 8.16 -0.94
N HIS A 93 11.39 7.03 -1.53
CA HIS A 93 11.39 5.72 -0.86
C HIS A 93 11.94 4.65 -1.81
N PRO A 94 13.26 4.61 -2.03
CA PRO A 94 13.84 3.65 -3.00
C PRO A 94 13.56 2.20 -2.65
N GLU A 95 13.28 1.89 -1.38
CA GLU A 95 12.91 0.53 -0.97
C GLU A 95 11.59 0.07 -1.60
N ALA A 96 10.76 1.02 -2.07
CA ALA A 96 9.49 0.70 -2.74
C ALA A 96 9.67 0.40 -4.24
N LYS A 97 10.87 0.59 -4.78
CA LYS A 97 11.15 0.27 -6.16
C LYS A 97 11.59 -1.19 -6.26
N LEU A 98 10.77 -1.99 -6.91
CA LEU A 98 11.05 -3.44 -7.04
C LEU A 98 11.78 -3.76 -8.33
N PRO A 99 12.81 -4.65 -8.28
CA PRO A 99 13.34 -5.26 -9.50
C PRO A 99 12.24 -6.04 -10.23
N ASP A 100 12.42 -6.24 -11.53
CA ASP A 100 11.40 -6.89 -12.36
C ASP A 100 11.00 -8.27 -11.84
N SER A 101 11.96 -9.06 -11.37
CA SER A 101 11.68 -10.38 -10.82
C SER A 101 10.82 -10.33 -9.56
N GLU A 102 11.13 -9.41 -8.66
CA GLU A 102 10.34 -9.22 -7.45
C GLU A 102 8.96 -8.65 -7.77
N LYS A 103 8.89 -7.75 -8.74
CA LYS A 103 7.61 -7.18 -9.17
C LYS A 103 6.67 -8.26 -9.69
N ALA A 104 7.18 -9.17 -10.53
CA ALA A 104 6.37 -10.28 -11.05
C ALA A 104 5.88 -11.19 -9.92
N GLN A 105 6.75 -11.50 -8.99
CA GLN A 105 6.42 -12.32 -7.82
C GLN A 105 5.38 -11.64 -6.94
N PHE A 106 5.51 -10.34 -6.75
CA PHE A 106 4.57 -9.57 -5.94
C PHE A 106 3.19 -9.50 -6.60
N ILE A 107 3.14 -9.33 -7.93
CA ILE A 107 1.87 -9.35 -8.67
C ILE A 107 1.15 -10.67 -8.45
N GLN A 108 1.87 -11.79 -8.51
CA GLN A 108 1.29 -13.10 -8.23
C GLN A 108 0.72 -13.19 -6.81
N GLY A 109 1.48 -12.71 -5.83
CA GLY A 109 1.05 -12.72 -4.44
C GLY A 109 -0.16 -11.85 -4.18
N LEU A 110 -0.20 -10.66 -4.79
CA LEU A 110 -1.34 -9.76 -4.68
C LEU A 110 -2.60 -10.39 -5.30
N THR A 111 -2.45 -11.03 -6.46
CA THR A 111 -3.56 -11.72 -7.09
C THR A 111 -4.08 -12.86 -6.22
N ALA A 112 -3.17 -13.63 -5.64
CA ALA A 112 -3.55 -14.74 -4.76
C ALA A 112 -4.22 -14.28 -3.48
N THR A 113 -3.80 -13.12 -2.96
CA THR A 113 -4.33 -12.59 -1.69
C THR A 113 -5.63 -11.82 -1.89
N PHE A 114 -5.69 -10.94 -2.91
CA PHE A 114 -6.80 -9.99 -3.07
C PHE A 114 -7.70 -10.27 -4.28
N GLY A 115 -7.27 -11.11 -5.20
CA GLY A 115 -7.97 -11.33 -6.46
C GLY A 115 -7.35 -10.56 -7.62
N GLY A 116 -7.80 -10.87 -8.82
CA GLY A 116 -7.14 -10.53 -10.07
C GLY A 116 -7.52 -9.23 -10.75
N GLY A 117 -8.08 -8.26 -10.04
CA GLY A 117 -8.32 -6.94 -10.62
C GLY A 117 -9.60 -6.83 -11.44
N LYS A 118 -10.54 -7.68 -11.23
CA LYS A 118 -11.83 -7.65 -11.94
C LYS A 118 -12.96 -7.81 -10.98
#